data_ff759ee319988ce1023e0aa26e845f97
#
_entry.id   ff759ee319988ce1023e0aa26e845f97
#
_cell.length_a   1.000
_cell.length_b   1.000
_cell.length_c   1.000
_cell.angle_alpha   90.00
_cell.angle_beta   90.00
_cell.angle_gamma   90.00
#
_symmetry.space_group_name_H-M   'P 1'
#
loop_
_entity.id
_entity.type
_entity.pdbx_description
1 polymer ?
#
loop_
_entity_poly.entity_id
_entity_poly.type
_entity_poly.pdbx_seq_one_letter_code
_entity_poly.pdbx_strand_id
1 'polypeptide(L)'
;GPAFSDDSDTGFAWQAIAGIRYALSEKVDLSLKYRFFNMNGIGLQTTNGNDLSGDWRSHSLLLGISFNLFEKEVAPPPPPPPPPPPPPPPPPPPPIVVPGPFLVFFDWDKYDITPEAAAILDRAAEAYMQTGQSSVVIDGHTDTSGSARHNQGLSERRANAVKVYMAGKGIAESQMTTRGFGFNRLLVDTPLGVREPQNRRAEVIFGQPTN
;
A
#
# COMPACT_ATOMS: atom_id res chain seq x y z
N GLY A 1 0.32 -47.17 81.21
CA GLY A 1 1.58 -47.78 81.55
C GLY A 1 2.61 -46.68 81.74
N PRO A 2 3.61 -46.81 82.55
CA PRO A 2 4.65 -45.82 82.75
C PRO A 2 5.30 -45.49 81.43
N ALA A 3 5.54 -44.19 81.16
CA ALA A 3 6.23 -43.75 79.98
C ALA A 3 7.65 -44.38 80.02
N PHE A 4 8.12 -44.89 78.93
CA PHE A 4 9.46 -45.53 78.82
C PHE A 4 10.55 -44.44 78.83
N SER A 5 10.26 -43.26 78.41
CA SER A 5 11.11 -42.06 78.46
C SER A 5 10.19 -40.83 78.60
N ASP A 6 10.68 -39.86 79.41
CA ASP A 6 10.01 -38.59 79.63
C ASP A 6 10.92 -37.41 79.15
N ASP A 7 11.63 -37.66 78.13
CA ASP A 7 12.63 -36.73 77.57
C ASP A 7 12.27 -36.35 76.14
N SER A 8 12.64 -35.15 75.75
CA SER A 8 12.47 -34.64 74.42
C SER A 8 13.82 -34.16 73.85
N ASP A 9 14.10 -34.56 72.64
CA ASP A 9 15.30 -34.12 71.97
C ASP A 9 14.95 -33.50 70.62
N THR A 10 15.77 -32.60 70.13
CA THR A 10 15.65 -31.93 68.87
C THR A 10 16.84 -32.27 67.99
N GLY A 11 16.56 -32.98 66.94
CA GLY A 11 17.58 -33.40 65.99
C GLY A 11 17.31 -32.88 64.56
N PHE A 12 18.33 -32.86 63.76
CA PHE A 12 18.20 -32.52 62.34
C PHE A 12 17.50 -33.68 61.61
N ALA A 13 16.39 -33.33 61.00
CA ALA A 13 15.60 -34.25 60.16
C ALA A 13 15.50 -33.74 58.74
N TRP A 14 15.59 -34.62 57.79
CA TRP A 14 15.36 -34.33 56.40
C TRP A 14 14.50 -35.38 55.73
N GLN A 15 13.82 -35.00 54.65
CA GLN A 15 13.01 -35.93 53.88
C GLN A 15 13.20 -35.71 52.38
N ALA A 16 13.08 -36.77 51.61
CA ALA A 16 13.02 -36.77 50.17
C ALA A 16 11.66 -37.36 49.74
N ILE A 17 11.02 -36.69 48.82
CA ILE A 17 9.71 -37.13 48.32
C ILE A 17 9.80 -37.19 46.80
N ALA A 18 9.44 -38.35 46.23
CA ALA A 18 9.28 -38.53 44.80
C ALA A 18 7.90 -39.11 44.53
N GLY A 19 7.26 -38.69 43.44
CA GLY A 19 5.92 -39.22 43.16
C GLY A 19 5.51 -38.96 41.73
N ILE A 20 4.49 -39.72 41.34
CA ILE A 20 3.81 -39.58 40.06
C ILE A 20 2.36 -39.19 40.30
N ARG A 21 1.81 -38.38 39.39
CA ARG A 21 0.39 -38.03 39.39
C ARG A 21 -0.20 -38.44 38.03
N TYR A 22 -1.31 -39.08 38.06
CA TYR A 22 -2.05 -39.49 36.87
C TYR A 22 -3.49 -38.91 36.93
N ALA A 23 -3.85 -38.15 35.94
CA ALA A 23 -5.21 -37.63 35.82
C ALA A 23 -6.17 -38.74 35.35
N LEU A 24 -7.05 -39.17 36.22
CA LEU A 24 -8.11 -40.14 35.90
C LEU A 24 -9.25 -39.48 35.15
N SER A 25 -9.52 -38.22 35.45
CA SER A 25 -10.49 -37.37 34.77
C SER A 25 -10.16 -35.88 34.99
N GLU A 26 -10.90 -34.96 34.39
CA GLU A 26 -10.73 -33.53 34.59
C GLU A 26 -10.83 -33.10 36.06
N LYS A 27 -11.54 -33.86 36.86
CA LYS A 27 -11.79 -33.55 38.28
C LYS A 27 -11.11 -34.46 39.28
N VAL A 28 -10.46 -35.54 38.83
CA VAL A 28 -9.91 -36.55 39.73
C VAL A 28 -8.49 -36.94 39.32
N ASP A 29 -7.57 -36.76 40.25
CA ASP A 29 -6.18 -37.15 40.08
C ASP A 29 -5.82 -38.30 41.08
N LEU A 30 -5.13 -39.29 40.59
CA LEU A 30 -4.50 -40.33 41.39
C LEU A 30 -3.04 -40.00 41.57
N SER A 31 -2.51 -40.05 42.76
CA SER A 31 -1.11 -39.83 43.04
C SER A 31 -0.48 -40.98 43.85
N LEU A 32 0.73 -41.35 43.47
CA LEU A 32 1.57 -42.28 44.22
C LEU A 32 2.83 -41.56 44.59
N LYS A 33 3.12 -41.43 45.89
CA LYS A 33 4.29 -40.75 46.42
C LYS A 33 5.07 -41.67 47.32
N TYR A 34 6.36 -41.72 47.11
CA TYR A 34 7.32 -42.35 48.03
C TYR A 34 7.98 -41.22 48.83
N ARG A 35 8.04 -41.43 50.15
CA ARG A 35 8.71 -40.51 51.09
C ARG A 35 9.74 -41.29 51.87
N PHE A 36 10.98 -40.85 51.80
CA PHE A 36 12.04 -41.22 52.67
C PHE A 36 12.21 -40.12 53.72
N PHE A 37 12.19 -40.52 54.98
CA PHE A 37 12.42 -39.60 56.11
C PHE A 37 13.60 -40.13 56.91
N ASN A 38 14.52 -39.22 57.28
CA ASN A 38 15.71 -39.58 58.12
C ASN A 38 15.86 -38.50 59.19
N MET A 39 16.05 -38.98 60.40
CA MET A 39 16.40 -38.17 61.56
C MET A 39 17.56 -38.84 62.28
N ASN A 40 18.66 -38.13 62.39
CA ASN A 40 19.91 -38.66 63.00
C ASN A 40 20.10 -38.06 64.39
N GLY A 41 20.72 -38.86 65.28
CA GLY A 41 21.23 -38.42 66.57
C GLY A 41 20.13 -38.07 67.58
N ILE A 42 19.05 -38.86 67.61
CA ILE A 42 18.08 -38.76 68.69
C ILE A 42 18.67 -39.24 69.99
N GLY A 43 18.79 -38.35 70.93
CA GLY A 43 19.23 -38.70 72.30
C GLY A 43 18.04 -38.69 73.24
N LEU A 44 17.77 -39.83 73.87
CA LEU A 44 16.65 -39.94 74.83
C LEU A 44 17.24 -40.55 76.14
N GLN A 45 16.82 -40.03 77.28
CA GLN A 45 17.13 -40.67 78.57
C GLN A 45 15.97 -41.58 79.01
N THR A 46 16.34 -42.77 79.41
CA THR A 46 15.36 -43.67 79.97
C THR A 46 15.01 -43.25 81.38
N THR A 47 13.90 -43.69 81.95
CA THR A 47 13.47 -43.42 83.30
C THR A 47 14.43 -43.98 84.35
N ASN A 48 15.37 -44.86 83.95
CA ASN A 48 16.42 -45.38 84.81
C ASN A 48 17.78 -44.64 84.64
N GLY A 49 17.83 -43.54 83.89
CA GLY A 49 19.01 -42.68 83.71
C GLY A 49 20.02 -43.19 82.68
N ASN A 50 19.67 -44.13 81.85
CA ASN A 50 20.51 -44.58 80.73
C ASN A 50 20.24 -43.76 79.46
N ASP A 51 21.30 -43.35 78.80
CA ASP A 51 21.23 -42.65 77.53
C ASP A 51 20.94 -43.62 76.38
N LEU A 52 19.92 -43.36 75.61
CA LEU A 52 19.56 -44.03 74.36
C LEU A 52 19.84 -43.08 73.21
N SER A 53 20.73 -43.45 72.32
CA SER A 53 20.94 -42.71 71.09
C SER A 53 20.59 -43.58 69.89
N GLY A 54 19.97 -43.02 68.91
CA GLY A 54 19.56 -43.71 67.69
C GLY A 54 19.24 -42.84 66.53
N ASP A 55 19.19 -43.48 65.38
CA ASP A 55 18.75 -42.84 64.15
C ASP A 55 17.34 -43.38 63.79
N TRP A 56 16.47 -42.47 63.36
CA TRP A 56 15.19 -42.87 62.87
C TRP A 56 15.11 -42.74 61.33
N ARG A 57 14.78 -43.84 60.66
CA ARG A 57 14.58 -43.88 59.23
C ARG A 57 13.23 -44.50 58.94
N SER A 58 12.48 -43.85 58.06
CA SER A 58 11.22 -44.40 57.62
C SER A 58 11.04 -44.27 56.10
N HIS A 59 10.42 -45.25 55.54
CA HIS A 59 10.01 -45.34 54.14
C HIS A 59 8.48 -45.42 54.14
N SER A 60 7.86 -44.50 53.40
CA SER A 60 6.41 -44.46 53.30
C SER A 60 5.99 -44.42 51.84
N LEU A 61 4.99 -45.21 51.50
CA LEU A 61 4.35 -45.17 50.22
C LEU A 61 2.92 -44.61 50.45
N LEU A 62 2.60 -43.50 49.81
CA LEU A 62 1.35 -42.82 49.98
C LEU A 62 0.59 -42.87 48.63
N LEU A 63 -0.62 -43.43 48.72
CA LEU A 63 -1.59 -43.40 47.68
C LEU A 63 -2.56 -42.28 48.00
N GLY A 64 -2.78 -41.36 47.07
CA GLY A 64 -3.68 -40.23 47.26
C GLY A 64 -4.61 -40.05 46.09
N ILE A 65 -5.85 -39.68 46.39
CA ILE A 65 -6.84 -39.28 45.42
C ILE A 65 -7.11 -37.79 45.69
N SER A 66 -7.01 -36.94 44.66
CA SER A 66 -7.28 -35.53 44.76
C SER A 66 -8.50 -35.18 43.89
N PHE A 67 -9.42 -34.45 44.46
CA PHE A 67 -10.61 -33.95 43.75
C PHE A 67 -10.46 -32.47 43.54
N ASN A 68 -10.49 -32.03 42.27
CA ASN A 68 -10.56 -30.62 41.90
C ASN A 68 -12.03 -30.16 41.95
N LEU A 69 -12.42 -29.61 43.09
CA LEU A 69 -13.81 -29.19 43.34
C LEU A 69 -14.19 -27.88 42.62
N PHE A 70 -13.19 -27.12 42.26
CA PHE A 70 -13.40 -25.87 41.50
C PHE A 70 -12.90 -26.07 40.09
N GLU A 71 -13.73 -25.76 39.11
CA GLU A 71 -13.27 -25.64 37.73
C GLU A 71 -12.21 -24.55 37.67
N LYS A 72 -11.04 -24.88 37.18
CA LYS A 72 -10.08 -23.86 36.82
C LYS A 72 -10.68 -23.12 35.65
N GLU A 73 -11.19 -21.92 35.86
CA GLU A 73 -11.69 -21.05 34.81
C GLU A 73 -10.53 -20.84 33.83
N VAL A 74 -10.58 -21.57 32.72
CA VAL A 74 -9.61 -21.39 31.63
C VAL A 74 -9.99 -20.04 31.05
N ALA A 75 -9.13 -19.04 31.29
CA ALA A 75 -9.31 -17.73 30.68
C ALA A 75 -9.59 -17.92 29.19
N PRO A 76 -10.63 -17.30 28.63
CA PRO A 76 -10.90 -17.44 27.21
C PRO A 76 -9.64 -17.04 26.42
N PRO A 77 -9.34 -17.76 25.33
CA PRO A 77 -8.19 -17.42 24.52
C PRO A 77 -8.27 -15.92 24.14
N PRO A 78 -7.16 -15.19 24.13
CA PRO A 78 -7.19 -13.79 23.75
C PRO A 78 -7.85 -13.66 22.39
N PRO A 79 -8.68 -12.63 22.17
CA PRO A 79 -9.30 -12.40 20.87
C PRO A 79 -8.23 -12.37 19.79
N PRO A 80 -8.51 -12.92 18.60
CA PRO A 80 -7.56 -12.87 17.49
C PRO A 80 -7.16 -11.41 17.24
N PRO A 81 -5.90 -11.15 16.89
CA PRO A 81 -5.48 -9.80 16.54
C PRO A 81 -6.38 -9.22 15.46
N PRO A 82 -6.72 -7.93 15.51
CA PRO A 82 -7.50 -7.29 14.46
C PRO A 82 -6.85 -7.54 13.09
N PRO A 83 -7.64 -7.75 12.03
CA PRO A 83 -7.09 -7.91 10.69
C PRO A 83 -6.20 -6.70 10.37
N PRO A 84 -5.10 -6.90 9.65
CA PRO A 84 -4.25 -5.79 9.23
C PRO A 84 -5.11 -4.76 8.47
N PRO A 85 -4.85 -3.45 8.62
CA PRO A 85 -5.55 -2.42 7.88
C PRO A 85 -5.43 -2.72 6.38
N PRO A 86 -6.48 -2.45 5.59
CA PRO A 86 -6.41 -2.62 4.15
C PRO A 86 -5.22 -1.84 3.59
N PRO A 87 -4.54 -2.35 2.57
CA PRO A 87 -3.45 -1.62 1.94
C PRO A 87 -3.95 -0.24 1.50
N PRO A 88 -3.13 0.81 1.60
CA PRO A 88 -3.50 2.13 1.12
C PRO A 88 -3.91 2.05 -0.36
N PRO A 89 -4.92 2.83 -0.79
CA PRO A 89 -5.31 2.86 -2.20
C PRO A 89 -4.08 3.19 -3.06
N PRO A 90 -3.97 2.61 -4.25
CA PRO A 90 -2.88 2.92 -5.17
C PRO A 90 -2.82 4.44 -5.38
N PRO A 91 -1.62 5.02 -5.51
CA PRO A 91 -1.50 6.45 -5.80
C PRO A 91 -2.30 6.78 -7.06
N PRO A 92 -2.95 7.95 -7.13
CA PRO A 92 -3.65 8.38 -8.32
C PRO A 92 -2.68 8.33 -9.52
N PRO A 93 -3.16 7.94 -10.71
CA PRO A 93 -2.33 7.94 -11.90
C PRO A 93 -1.73 9.34 -12.09
N PRO A 94 -0.49 9.43 -12.58
CA PRO A 94 0.13 10.72 -12.85
C PRO A 94 -0.78 11.54 -13.77
N PRO A 95 -0.86 12.86 -13.58
CA PRO A 95 -1.66 13.72 -14.45
C PRO A 95 -1.20 13.54 -15.89
N ILE A 96 -2.17 13.34 -16.79
CA ILE A 96 -1.91 13.26 -18.23
C ILE A 96 -1.43 14.64 -18.66
N VAL A 97 -0.14 14.76 -18.97
CA VAL A 97 0.42 15.98 -19.51
C VAL A 97 -0.07 16.09 -20.97
N VAL A 98 -0.99 16.99 -21.20
CA VAL A 98 -1.43 17.32 -22.57
C VAL A 98 -0.28 18.08 -23.25
N PRO A 99 0.25 17.59 -24.39
CA PRO A 99 1.27 18.33 -25.11
C PRO A 99 0.76 19.73 -25.48
N GLY A 100 1.65 20.72 -25.43
CA GLY A 100 1.33 22.07 -25.89
C GLY A 100 0.95 22.11 -27.39
N PRO A 101 0.59 23.27 -27.92
CA PRO A 101 0.11 23.38 -29.30
C PRO A 101 1.14 22.82 -30.28
N PHE A 102 0.67 22.02 -31.24
CA PHE A 102 1.51 21.58 -32.35
C PHE A 102 1.47 22.63 -33.46
N LEU A 103 2.62 23.16 -33.84
CA LEU A 103 2.77 24.21 -34.82
C LEU A 103 3.11 23.59 -36.19
N VAL A 104 2.25 23.85 -37.16
CA VAL A 104 2.43 23.42 -38.56
C VAL A 104 2.66 24.65 -39.42
N PHE A 105 3.76 24.68 -40.15
CA PHE A 105 4.14 25.82 -40.97
C PHE A 105 3.83 25.59 -42.44
N PHE A 106 3.59 26.72 -43.16
CA PHE A 106 3.22 26.72 -44.58
C PHE A 106 4.11 27.65 -45.40
N ASP A 107 4.29 27.26 -46.63
CA ASP A 107 4.89 28.15 -47.61
C ASP A 107 4.06 29.40 -47.88
N TRP A 108 4.73 30.39 -48.50
CA TRP A 108 4.03 31.62 -48.85
C TRP A 108 2.85 31.38 -49.81
N ASP A 109 1.71 31.93 -49.46
CA ASP A 109 0.43 31.78 -50.18
C ASP A 109 -0.02 30.32 -50.42
N LYS A 110 0.50 29.39 -49.63
CA LYS A 110 0.16 27.95 -49.65
C LYS A 110 -0.59 27.52 -48.42
N TYR A 111 -1.38 26.43 -48.59
CA TYR A 111 -2.08 25.71 -47.54
C TYR A 111 -1.92 24.17 -47.67
N ASP A 112 -1.07 23.72 -48.58
CA ASP A 112 -0.77 22.31 -48.81
C ASP A 112 0.02 21.78 -47.62
N ILE A 113 -0.26 20.55 -47.19
CA ILE A 113 0.47 19.87 -46.11
C ILE A 113 1.78 19.28 -46.68
N THR A 114 2.91 19.86 -46.29
CA THR A 114 4.25 19.35 -46.67
C THR A 114 4.57 18.07 -45.90
N PRO A 115 5.58 17.28 -46.33
CA PRO A 115 6.04 16.10 -45.58
C PRO A 115 6.44 16.42 -44.13
N GLU A 116 7.05 17.57 -43.88
CA GLU A 116 7.45 18.04 -42.55
C GLU A 116 6.20 18.39 -41.69
N ALA A 117 5.23 19.08 -42.30
CA ALA A 117 3.94 19.36 -41.69
C ALA A 117 3.19 18.07 -41.35
N ALA A 118 3.19 17.10 -42.25
CA ALA A 118 2.58 15.78 -42.05
C ALA A 118 3.20 15.05 -40.84
N ALA A 119 4.51 15.04 -40.70
CA ALA A 119 5.22 14.42 -39.56
C ALA A 119 4.84 15.06 -38.21
N ILE A 120 4.56 16.37 -38.19
CA ILE A 120 4.07 17.06 -36.97
C ILE A 120 2.63 16.65 -36.67
N LEU A 121 1.77 16.60 -37.69
CA LEU A 121 0.38 16.21 -37.55
C LEU A 121 0.19 14.75 -37.17
N ASP A 122 1.07 13.87 -37.63
CA ASP A 122 1.07 12.46 -37.22
C ASP A 122 1.33 12.34 -35.71
N ARG A 123 2.34 13.05 -35.20
CA ARG A 123 2.61 13.11 -33.75
C ARG A 123 1.44 13.73 -32.96
N ALA A 124 0.79 14.75 -33.52
CA ALA A 124 -0.38 15.34 -32.91
C ALA A 124 -1.54 14.35 -32.84
N ALA A 125 -1.80 13.59 -33.92
CA ALA A 125 -2.83 12.55 -33.94
C ALA A 125 -2.57 11.44 -32.94
N GLU A 126 -1.32 10.96 -32.86
CA GLU A 126 -0.90 9.95 -31.86
C GLU A 126 -1.10 10.47 -30.43
N ALA A 127 -0.68 11.70 -30.15
CA ALA A 127 -0.84 12.30 -28.83
C ALA A 127 -2.33 12.47 -28.45
N TYR A 128 -3.16 12.85 -29.41
CA TYR A 128 -4.62 12.93 -29.21
C TYR A 128 -5.21 11.57 -28.79
N MET A 129 -4.86 10.49 -29.47
CA MET A 129 -5.35 9.15 -29.18
C MET A 129 -4.85 8.63 -27.81
N GLN A 130 -3.59 8.92 -27.48
CA GLN A 130 -2.99 8.48 -26.21
C GLN A 130 -3.52 9.22 -24.98
N THR A 131 -3.81 10.51 -25.15
CA THR A 131 -4.25 11.36 -24.02
C THR A 131 -5.77 11.35 -23.80
N GLY A 132 -6.55 10.69 -24.67
CA GLY A 132 -8.00 10.58 -24.53
C GLY A 132 -8.74 11.94 -24.60
N GLN A 133 -8.17 12.90 -25.30
CA GLN A 133 -8.79 14.22 -25.47
C GLN A 133 -10.11 14.12 -26.24
N SER A 134 -11.05 14.99 -25.90
CA SER A 134 -12.40 14.98 -26.49
C SER A 134 -12.57 15.98 -27.62
N SER A 135 -11.66 16.93 -27.80
CA SER A 135 -11.75 17.98 -28.82
C SER A 135 -10.39 18.48 -29.28
N VAL A 136 -10.38 18.99 -30.49
CA VAL A 136 -9.23 19.62 -31.13
C VAL A 136 -9.63 20.98 -31.69
N VAL A 137 -8.89 22.02 -31.38
CA VAL A 137 -9.04 23.35 -31.99
C VAL A 137 -7.85 23.57 -32.92
N ILE A 138 -8.18 24.01 -34.14
CA ILE A 138 -7.17 24.25 -35.18
C ILE A 138 -7.25 25.72 -35.59
N ASP A 139 -6.24 26.49 -35.21
CA ASP A 139 -6.17 27.92 -35.49
C ASP A 139 -5.20 28.18 -36.65
N GLY A 140 -5.71 28.79 -37.73
CA GLY A 140 -4.93 29.16 -38.89
C GLY A 140 -4.50 30.63 -38.85
N HIS A 141 -3.26 30.86 -39.30
CA HIS A 141 -2.62 32.18 -39.29
C HIS A 141 -1.89 32.46 -40.59
N THR A 142 -1.65 33.74 -40.86
CA THR A 142 -0.85 34.20 -41.99
C THR A 142 0.16 35.24 -41.55
N ASP A 143 1.15 35.51 -42.38
CA ASP A 143 1.97 36.72 -42.24
C ASP A 143 1.16 37.97 -42.65
N THR A 144 1.78 39.16 -42.52
CA THR A 144 1.16 40.44 -42.83
C THR A 144 1.20 40.80 -44.30
N SER A 145 1.75 39.95 -45.17
CA SER A 145 1.81 40.19 -46.60
C SER A 145 0.46 39.96 -47.27
N GLY A 146 0.00 40.86 -48.09
CA GLY A 146 -1.29 40.79 -48.75
C GLY A 146 -2.44 41.51 -48.03
N SER A 147 -3.65 41.41 -48.57
CA SER A 147 -4.81 42.08 -47.99
C SER A 147 -5.41 41.26 -46.80
N ALA A 148 -6.07 41.97 -45.89
CA ALA A 148 -6.74 41.33 -44.75
C ALA A 148 -7.79 40.28 -45.20
N ARG A 149 -8.56 40.59 -46.23
CA ARG A 149 -9.58 39.66 -46.78
C ARG A 149 -8.91 38.38 -47.33
N HIS A 150 -7.81 38.53 -48.07
CA HIS A 150 -7.07 37.38 -48.63
C HIS A 150 -6.52 36.53 -47.50
N ASN A 151 -5.88 37.14 -46.52
CA ASN A 151 -5.26 36.45 -45.40
C ASN A 151 -6.28 35.77 -44.50
N GLN A 152 -7.46 36.35 -44.29
CA GLN A 152 -8.56 35.69 -43.60
C GLN A 152 -8.94 34.36 -44.30
N GLY A 153 -9.21 34.38 -45.60
CA GLY A 153 -9.54 33.17 -46.34
C GLY A 153 -8.37 32.18 -46.42
N LEU A 154 -7.11 32.64 -46.47
CA LEU A 154 -5.93 31.75 -46.46
C LEU A 154 -5.77 31.04 -45.13
N SER A 155 -5.96 31.76 -44.03
CA SER A 155 -5.87 31.16 -42.69
C SER A 155 -6.96 30.09 -42.47
N GLU A 156 -8.18 30.31 -42.94
CA GLU A 156 -9.27 29.34 -42.91
C GLU A 156 -8.94 28.09 -43.74
N ARG A 157 -8.38 28.25 -44.94
CA ARG A 157 -7.94 27.14 -45.79
C ARG A 157 -6.85 26.31 -45.13
N ARG A 158 -5.87 26.96 -44.45
CA ARG A 158 -4.81 26.27 -43.68
C ARG A 158 -5.38 25.45 -42.56
N ALA A 159 -6.25 26.03 -41.72
CA ALA A 159 -6.92 25.31 -40.65
C ALA A 159 -7.74 24.11 -41.16
N ASN A 160 -8.46 24.31 -42.29
CA ASN A 160 -9.24 23.23 -42.91
C ASN A 160 -8.37 22.12 -43.53
N ALA A 161 -7.22 22.45 -44.13
CA ALA A 161 -6.30 21.47 -44.65
C ALA A 161 -5.73 20.55 -43.52
N VAL A 162 -5.41 21.14 -42.37
CA VAL A 162 -5.03 20.39 -41.16
C VAL A 162 -6.16 19.52 -40.67
N LYS A 163 -7.39 20.05 -40.60
CA LYS A 163 -8.60 19.27 -40.22
C LYS A 163 -8.79 18.03 -41.10
N VAL A 164 -8.74 18.21 -42.41
CA VAL A 164 -8.86 17.10 -43.37
C VAL A 164 -7.77 16.04 -43.17
N TYR A 165 -6.55 16.49 -42.99
CA TYR A 165 -5.43 15.58 -42.71
C TYR A 165 -5.63 14.77 -41.43
N MET A 166 -6.02 15.42 -40.34
CA MET A 166 -6.25 14.74 -39.03
C MET A 166 -7.47 13.81 -39.07
N ALA A 167 -8.51 14.16 -39.87
CA ALA A 167 -9.64 13.28 -40.14
C ALA A 167 -9.18 11.98 -40.83
N GLY A 168 -8.26 12.09 -41.79
CA GLY A 168 -7.63 10.95 -42.44
C GLY A 168 -6.79 10.07 -41.48
N LYS A 169 -6.39 10.58 -40.32
CA LYS A 169 -5.72 9.85 -39.23
C LYS A 169 -6.69 9.26 -38.19
N GLY A 170 -8.01 9.38 -38.42
CA GLY A 170 -9.02 8.73 -37.59
C GLY A 170 -9.64 9.61 -36.49
N ILE A 171 -9.37 10.92 -36.48
CA ILE A 171 -10.01 11.85 -35.56
C ILE A 171 -11.35 12.33 -36.18
N ALA A 172 -12.43 12.13 -35.45
CA ALA A 172 -13.77 12.49 -35.96
C ALA A 172 -13.88 14.00 -36.23
N GLU A 173 -14.45 14.38 -37.38
CA GLU A 173 -14.58 15.78 -37.72
C GLU A 173 -15.43 16.58 -36.73
N SER A 174 -16.39 15.93 -36.08
CA SER A 174 -17.22 16.52 -35.02
C SER A 174 -16.44 16.93 -33.78
N GLN A 175 -15.25 16.37 -33.59
CA GLN A 175 -14.35 16.71 -32.48
C GLN A 175 -13.35 17.82 -32.84
N MET A 176 -13.40 18.32 -34.09
CA MET A 176 -12.46 19.32 -34.60
C MET A 176 -13.15 20.63 -34.92
N THR A 177 -12.67 21.71 -34.33
CA THR A 177 -13.11 23.08 -34.63
C THR A 177 -11.98 23.83 -35.33
N THR A 178 -12.29 24.51 -36.46
CA THR A 178 -11.33 25.32 -37.21
C THR A 178 -11.64 26.81 -37.05
N ARG A 179 -10.59 27.63 -36.89
CA ARG A 179 -10.69 29.10 -36.85
C ARG A 179 -9.60 29.70 -37.69
N GLY A 180 -9.95 30.73 -38.46
CA GLY A 180 -9.00 31.54 -39.24
C GLY A 180 -8.83 32.92 -38.60
N PHE A 181 -7.60 33.30 -38.36
CA PHE A 181 -7.28 34.60 -37.74
C PHE A 181 -6.57 35.57 -38.71
N GLY A 182 -6.32 35.14 -39.95
CA GLY A 182 -5.50 35.94 -40.85
C GLY A 182 -4.18 36.32 -40.19
N PHE A 183 -3.84 37.60 -40.21
CA PHE A 183 -2.67 38.16 -39.54
C PHE A 183 -2.99 38.83 -38.17
N ASN A 184 -4.19 38.65 -37.62
CA ASN A 184 -4.60 39.31 -36.37
C ASN A 184 -3.96 38.71 -35.12
N ARG A 185 -3.31 37.54 -35.23
CA ARG A 185 -2.60 36.88 -34.14
C ARG A 185 -1.24 36.43 -34.67
N LEU A 186 -0.29 37.34 -34.69
CA LEU A 186 1.07 37.08 -35.11
C LEU A 186 1.83 36.30 -34.03
N LEU A 187 2.70 35.40 -34.43
CA LEU A 187 3.67 34.75 -33.54
C LEU A 187 4.92 35.68 -33.38
N VAL A 188 5.32 36.31 -34.47
CA VAL A 188 6.37 37.32 -34.52
C VAL A 188 5.74 38.61 -35.01
N ASP A 189 5.81 39.66 -34.21
CA ASP A 189 5.32 40.99 -34.59
C ASP A 189 6.11 41.53 -35.78
N THR A 190 5.36 41.83 -36.84
CA THR A 190 5.93 42.41 -38.09
C THR A 190 5.06 43.52 -38.58
N PRO A 191 5.65 44.56 -39.19
CA PRO A 191 4.90 45.58 -39.92
C PRO A 191 4.05 44.98 -41.04
N LEU A 192 3.05 45.73 -41.50
CA LEU A 192 2.24 45.34 -42.64
C LEU A 192 3.06 45.13 -43.90
N GLY A 193 2.73 44.11 -44.67
CA GLY A 193 3.39 43.79 -45.94
C GLY A 193 4.64 42.90 -45.80
N VAL A 194 5.03 42.52 -44.60
CA VAL A 194 6.24 41.69 -44.34
C VAL A 194 5.91 40.22 -44.46
N ARG A 195 6.78 39.47 -45.16
CA ARG A 195 6.74 38.03 -45.26
C ARG A 195 7.51 37.43 -44.10
N GLU A 196 6.79 36.81 -43.15
CA GLU A 196 7.41 36.14 -41.99
C GLU A 196 6.99 34.65 -41.95
N PRO A 197 7.96 33.73 -42.16
CA PRO A 197 7.67 32.29 -42.17
C PRO A 197 6.99 31.79 -40.90
N GLN A 198 7.35 32.27 -39.74
CA GLN A 198 6.80 31.80 -38.46
C GLN A 198 5.32 32.21 -38.27
N ASN A 199 4.87 33.27 -38.93
CA ASN A 199 3.49 33.68 -38.90
C ASN A 199 2.59 32.83 -39.84
N ARG A 200 3.18 32.15 -40.81
CA ARG A 200 2.48 31.26 -41.73
C ARG A 200 2.27 29.89 -41.15
N ARG A 201 1.37 29.74 -40.20
CA ARG A 201 1.19 28.53 -39.44
C ARG A 201 -0.27 28.14 -39.21
N ALA A 202 -0.46 26.88 -38.80
CA ALA A 202 -1.66 26.46 -38.07
C ALA A 202 -1.22 25.90 -36.71
N GLU A 203 -2.03 26.12 -35.70
CA GLU A 203 -1.85 25.64 -34.34
C GLU A 203 -2.91 24.57 -34.05
N VAL A 204 -2.47 23.37 -33.63
CA VAL A 204 -3.35 22.30 -33.21
C VAL A 204 -3.32 22.23 -31.69
N ILE A 205 -4.45 22.48 -31.06
CA ILE A 205 -4.60 22.61 -29.61
C ILE A 205 -5.61 21.56 -29.13
N PHE A 206 -5.24 20.77 -28.13
CA PHE A 206 -6.14 19.80 -27.52
C PHE A 206 -6.87 20.39 -26.32
N GLY A 207 -8.12 19.93 -26.11
CA GLY A 207 -8.95 20.38 -25.01
C GLY A 207 -10.10 21.27 -25.43
N GLN A 208 -10.79 21.82 -24.45
CA GLN A 208 -11.92 22.73 -24.68
C GLN A 208 -11.44 24.03 -25.33
N PRO A 209 -12.14 24.56 -26.34
CA PRO A 209 -11.83 25.89 -26.83
C PRO A 209 -11.97 26.88 -25.68
N THR A 210 -10.90 27.58 -25.38
CA THR A 210 -11.00 28.76 -24.48
C THR A 210 -11.85 29.83 -25.21
N ASN A 211 -12.96 30.16 -24.59
CA ASN A 211 -13.80 31.27 -25.03
C ASN A 211 -13.06 32.61 -25.00
#